data_ded52e042e9097cb2365884f3a8daad7
#
_entry.id   ded52e042e9097cb2365884f3a8daad7
#
_cell.length_a   1.000
_cell.length_b   1.000
_cell.length_c   1.000
_cell.angle_alpha   90.00
_cell.angle_beta   90.00
_cell.angle_gamma   90.00
#
_symmetry.space_group_name_H-M   'P 1'
#
loop_
_entity.id
_entity.type
_entity.pdbx_description
1 polymer ?
#
loop_
_entity_poly.entity_id
_entity_poly.type
_entity_poly.pdbx_seq_one_letter_code
_entity_poly.pdbx_strand_id
1 'polypeptide(L)'
;IAQVRKGVGMLLTGANIVLLGGDARQLEVIRRLTELDATVLAVGFDGLNTPLDGAVHAELDVQLFEDADALILPAVGTDDDGTVTAVFSDKELVLEEAHIARLPRHCKVYTGMAKPYLKELCEKYGISLVELFERDDVAIYNSIPTAEGAVMMAIQHTDITIHGSTALVLGMGRTGLTLARTLKGMGARVKIGVRRDEHFARAYEMGFEPFYIKDLAVHAGNLDLLFNTIPTMIVTAQIIAQMPSRAVIIDLASKPGGTDFRYAERRGIKALLAPGLPGIV
;
A
#
# COMPACT_ATOMS: atom_id res chain seq x y z
N ILE A 1 10.87 9.48 1.27
CA ILE A 1 11.31 8.40 2.21
C ILE A 1 12.83 8.18 2.13
N ALA A 2 13.50 8.67 1.08
CA ALA A 2 14.94 8.47 0.85
C ALA A 2 15.90 9.22 1.82
N GLN A 3 15.41 10.02 2.78
CA GLN A 3 16.29 10.83 3.65
C GLN A 3 16.61 10.21 5.03
N VAL A 4 16.13 9.01 5.35
CA VAL A 4 16.19 8.52 6.74
C VAL A 4 17.41 7.69 7.10
N ARG A 5 18.31 7.34 6.21
CA ARG A 5 19.63 6.79 6.59
C ARG A 5 20.70 7.04 5.52
N LYS A 6 21.52 8.09 5.68
CA LYS A 6 22.91 8.07 5.22
C LYS A 6 23.74 7.21 6.20
N GLY A 7 23.45 5.92 6.24
CA GLY A 7 24.36 4.92 6.73
C GLY A 7 25.09 4.36 5.53
N VAL A 8 26.39 4.05 5.66
CA VAL A 8 27.21 3.37 4.65
C VAL A 8 26.40 2.17 4.13
N GLY A 9 25.72 2.36 3.01
CA GLY A 9 24.93 1.31 2.38
C GLY A 9 25.92 0.23 1.91
N MET A 10 25.64 -1.02 2.25
CA MET A 10 26.36 -2.15 1.69
C MET A 10 26.22 -2.08 0.17
N LEU A 11 27.31 -1.95 -0.57
CA LEU A 11 27.29 -1.98 -2.03
C LEU A 11 26.77 -3.34 -2.50
N LEU A 12 26.07 -3.34 -3.61
CA LEU A 12 25.53 -4.52 -4.27
C LEU A 12 26.38 -4.89 -5.50
N THR A 13 27.66 -4.51 -5.48
CA THR A 13 28.60 -4.79 -6.57
C THR A 13 28.62 -6.28 -6.91
N GLY A 14 28.36 -6.61 -8.16
CA GLY A 14 28.30 -7.98 -8.65
C GLY A 14 26.97 -8.70 -8.41
N ALA A 15 25.98 -8.05 -7.78
CA ALA A 15 24.63 -8.62 -7.68
C ALA A 15 23.85 -8.42 -8.98
N ASN A 16 23.29 -9.48 -9.51
CA ASN A 16 22.45 -9.50 -10.70
C ASN A 16 20.97 -9.50 -10.28
N ILE A 17 20.25 -8.45 -10.63
CA ILE A 17 18.86 -8.25 -10.23
C ILE A 17 17.97 -8.20 -11.46
N VAL A 18 17.00 -9.08 -11.54
CA VAL A 18 15.93 -9.03 -12.53
C VAL A 18 14.75 -8.28 -11.93
N LEU A 19 14.32 -7.21 -12.56
CA LEU A 19 13.15 -6.44 -12.17
C LEU A 19 12.10 -6.56 -13.27
N LEU A 20 10.93 -7.09 -12.92
CA LEU A 20 9.89 -7.44 -13.86
C LEU A 20 8.64 -6.61 -13.62
N GLY A 21 8.29 -5.76 -14.59
CA GLY A 21 7.07 -4.95 -14.61
C GLY A 21 6.97 -3.92 -13.49
N GLY A 22 5.76 -3.44 -13.27
CA GLY A 22 5.41 -2.49 -12.22
C GLY A 22 4.98 -1.11 -12.72
N ASP A 23 5.00 -0.15 -11.82
CA ASP A 23 4.62 1.25 -12.05
C ASP A 23 5.79 2.22 -11.70
N ALA A 24 5.49 3.52 -11.58
CA ALA A 24 6.49 4.56 -11.30
C ALA A 24 7.34 4.28 -10.04
N ARG A 25 6.84 3.52 -9.08
CA ARG A 25 7.60 3.14 -7.87
C ARG A 25 8.82 2.28 -8.21
N GLN A 26 8.72 1.44 -9.25
CA GLN A 26 9.83 0.59 -9.69
C GLN A 26 10.98 1.40 -10.31
N LEU A 27 10.70 2.56 -10.90
CA LEU A 27 11.75 3.46 -11.38
C LEU A 27 12.67 3.93 -10.26
N GLU A 28 12.10 4.25 -9.09
CA GLU A 28 12.88 4.62 -7.91
C GLU A 28 13.67 3.42 -7.35
N VAL A 29 13.09 2.22 -7.41
CA VAL A 29 13.80 0.98 -7.02
C VAL A 29 15.00 0.75 -7.95
N ILE A 30 14.80 0.84 -9.27
CA ILE A 30 15.89 0.73 -10.27
C ILE A 30 16.99 1.74 -9.96
N ARG A 31 16.65 3.03 -9.85
CA ARG A 31 17.61 4.09 -9.55
C ARG A 31 18.40 3.78 -8.28
N ARG A 32 17.74 3.32 -7.24
CA ARG A 32 18.41 3.01 -5.97
C ARG A 32 19.32 1.79 -6.03
N LEU A 33 18.95 0.77 -6.77
CA LEU A 33 19.76 -0.42 -6.96
C LEU A 33 21.03 -0.11 -7.76
N THR A 34 20.91 0.67 -8.82
CA THR A 34 22.05 1.10 -9.64
C THR A 34 22.99 2.04 -8.88
N GLU A 35 22.46 2.94 -8.03
CA GLU A 35 23.29 3.73 -7.08
C GLU A 35 24.06 2.87 -6.09
N LEU A 36 23.57 1.69 -5.77
CA LEU A 36 24.25 0.70 -4.91
C LEU A 36 25.17 -0.23 -5.69
N ASP A 37 25.39 0.03 -6.97
CA ASP A 37 26.28 -0.72 -7.88
C ASP A 37 25.79 -2.14 -8.22
N ALA A 38 24.47 -2.37 -8.23
CA ALA A 38 23.88 -3.60 -8.74
C ALA A 38 23.74 -3.57 -10.27
N THR A 39 23.89 -4.73 -10.90
CA THR A 39 23.47 -4.93 -12.29
C THR A 39 21.96 -5.19 -12.32
N VAL A 40 21.19 -4.28 -12.96
CA VAL A 40 19.73 -4.38 -13.01
C VAL A 40 19.29 -4.65 -14.45
N LEU A 41 18.59 -5.77 -14.67
CA LEU A 41 17.92 -6.13 -15.91
C LEU A 41 16.42 -5.80 -15.73
N ALA A 42 15.95 -4.77 -16.44
CA ALA A 42 14.58 -4.27 -16.31
C ALA A 42 13.72 -4.75 -17.49
N VAL A 43 12.68 -5.52 -17.19
CA VAL A 43 11.73 -6.09 -18.16
C VAL A 43 10.37 -5.41 -18.02
N GLY A 44 9.76 -5.03 -19.14
CA GLY A 44 8.45 -4.37 -19.14
C GLY A 44 8.51 -2.86 -18.97
N PHE A 45 9.59 -2.23 -19.44
CA PHE A 45 9.82 -0.78 -19.45
C PHE A 45 10.08 -0.22 -20.84
N ASP A 46 9.79 -0.99 -21.87
CA ASP A 46 10.06 -0.64 -23.29
C ASP A 46 9.24 0.55 -23.81
N GLY A 47 8.14 0.90 -23.17
CA GLY A 47 7.35 2.09 -23.46
C GLY A 47 7.89 3.41 -22.87
N LEU A 48 8.96 3.36 -22.07
CA LEU A 48 9.56 4.57 -21.52
C LEU A 48 10.40 5.31 -22.57
N ASN A 49 10.15 6.61 -22.70
CA ASN A 49 10.92 7.50 -23.57
C ASN A 49 12.25 7.99 -22.94
N THR A 50 12.47 7.69 -21.66
CA THR A 50 13.66 8.11 -20.92
C THR A 50 14.53 6.89 -20.57
N PRO A 51 15.87 7.03 -20.63
CA PRO A 51 16.75 5.95 -20.19
C PRO A 51 16.47 5.55 -18.73
N LEU A 52 16.58 4.28 -18.44
CA LEU A 52 16.59 3.78 -17.07
C LEU A 52 17.98 4.03 -16.47
N ASP A 53 18.06 4.81 -15.40
CA ASP A 53 19.30 5.25 -14.72
C ASP A 53 20.30 4.11 -14.42
N GLY A 54 21.07 3.67 -15.42
CA GLY A 54 22.08 2.63 -15.29
C GLY A 54 21.57 1.18 -15.38
N ALA A 55 20.26 0.96 -15.51
CA ALA A 55 19.71 -0.37 -15.76
C ALA A 55 19.69 -0.72 -17.26
N VAL A 56 19.72 -2.00 -17.57
CA VAL A 56 19.64 -2.54 -18.93
C VAL A 56 18.23 -3.00 -19.23
N HIS A 57 17.63 -2.49 -20.31
CA HIS A 57 16.37 -3.03 -20.82
C HIS A 57 16.58 -4.47 -21.30
N ALA A 58 15.69 -5.36 -20.88
CA ALA A 58 15.69 -6.75 -21.31
C ALA A 58 14.28 -7.19 -21.74
N GLU A 59 14.19 -8.16 -22.61
CA GLU A 59 12.94 -8.87 -22.90
C GLU A 59 12.77 -10.05 -21.95
N LEU A 60 11.53 -10.46 -21.70
CA LEU A 60 11.26 -11.60 -20.83
C LEU A 60 11.73 -12.89 -21.53
N ASP A 61 12.77 -13.47 -21.01
CA ASP A 61 13.34 -14.72 -21.47
C ASP A 61 13.82 -15.56 -20.27
N VAL A 62 13.67 -16.86 -20.34
CA VAL A 62 14.08 -17.80 -19.27
C VAL A 62 15.56 -17.73 -18.90
N GLN A 63 16.43 -17.32 -19.83
CA GLN A 63 17.85 -17.21 -19.62
C GLN A 63 18.21 -16.07 -18.64
N LEU A 64 17.37 -15.03 -18.55
CA LEU A 64 17.59 -13.92 -17.62
C LEU A 64 17.59 -14.35 -16.15
N PHE A 65 16.98 -15.50 -15.86
CA PHE A 65 16.78 -15.96 -14.48
C PHE A 65 17.95 -16.87 -14.01
N GLU A 66 18.81 -17.35 -14.91
CA GLU A 66 19.86 -18.34 -14.59
C GLU A 66 20.93 -17.79 -13.61
N ASP A 67 21.26 -16.51 -13.73
CA ASP A 67 22.30 -15.85 -12.91
C ASP A 67 21.70 -14.79 -11.96
N ALA A 68 20.39 -14.82 -11.70
CA ALA A 68 19.73 -13.84 -10.87
C ALA A 68 19.99 -14.09 -9.37
N ASP A 69 20.50 -13.08 -8.66
CA ASP A 69 20.58 -13.06 -7.20
C ASP A 69 19.25 -12.63 -6.56
N ALA A 70 18.50 -11.81 -7.27
CA ALA A 70 17.16 -11.39 -6.86
C ALA A 70 16.22 -11.19 -8.05
N LEU A 71 14.95 -11.59 -7.87
CA LEU A 71 13.84 -11.22 -8.73
C LEU A 71 12.94 -10.24 -7.97
N ILE A 72 12.72 -9.05 -8.53
CA ILE A 72 11.85 -8.03 -7.95
C ILE A 72 10.60 -7.88 -8.80
N LEU A 73 9.46 -8.08 -8.17
CA LEU A 73 8.13 -7.99 -8.76
C LEU A 73 7.40 -6.75 -8.24
N PRO A 74 6.30 -6.32 -8.88
CA PRO A 74 5.46 -5.22 -8.41
C PRO A 74 4.88 -5.42 -7.00
N ALA A 75 4.18 -4.43 -6.51
CA ALA A 75 3.51 -4.46 -5.21
C ALA A 75 2.54 -5.64 -5.04
N VAL A 76 1.83 -6.02 -6.11
CA VAL A 76 1.16 -7.32 -6.24
C VAL A 76 1.98 -8.13 -7.25
N GLY A 77 2.62 -9.19 -6.82
CA GLY A 77 3.61 -9.93 -7.60
C GLY A 77 3.08 -10.37 -8.97
N THR A 78 2.21 -11.36 -8.96
CA THR A 78 1.46 -11.81 -10.15
C THR A 78 -0.03 -11.84 -9.85
N ASP A 79 -0.87 -11.96 -10.86
CA ASP A 79 -2.25 -12.42 -10.68
C ASP A 79 -2.30 -13.95 -10.53
N ASP A 80 -3.50 -14.53 -10.62
CA ASP A 80 -3.71 -15.95 -10.41
C ASP A 80 -3.30 -16.80 -11.66
N ASP A 81 -3.05 -16.13 -12.79
CA ASP A 81 -2.61 -16.74 -14.07
C ASP A 81 -1.12 -16.45 -14.35
N GLY A 82 -0.41 -15.82 -13.41
CA GLY A 82 1.00 -15.47 -13.53
C GLY A 82 1.28 -14.15 -14.22
N THR A 83 0.25 -13.39 -14.62
CA THR A 83 0.43 -12.09 -15.27
C THR A 83 1.00 -11.07 -14.30
N VAL A 84 2.02 -10.34 -14.75
CA VAL A 84 2.68 -9.25 -14.01
C VAL A 84 2.24 -7.91 -14.59
N THR A 85 1.72 -7.03 -13.76
CA THR A 85 1.35 -5.67 -14.19
C THR A 85 2.56 -4.89 -14.65
N ALA A 86 2.52 -4.32 -15.85
CA ALA A 86 3.57 -3.47 -16.40
C ALA A 86 2.94 -2.21 -17.02
N VAL A 87 3.06 -1.07 -16.33
CA VAL A 87 2.45 0.20 -16.79
C VAL A 87 3.24 0.82 -17.95
N PHE A 88 4.50 0.45 -18.09
CA PHE A 88 5.42 1.03 -19.09
C PHE A 88 5.69 0.08 -20.26
N SER A 89 4.82 -0.90 -20.49
CA SER A 89 4.91 -1.81 -21.64
C SER A 89 3.50 -2.13 -22.14
N ASP A 90 3.35 -2.21 -23.44
CA ASP A 90 2.13 -2.72 -24.09
C ASP A 90 2.15 -4.26 -24.23
N LYS A 91 3.27 -4.90 -23.89
CA LYS A 91 3.42 -6.35 -23.91
C LYS A 91 2.84 -6.98 -22.65
N GLU A 92 2.12 -8.07 -22.81
CA GLU A 92 1.71 -8.89 -21.68
C GLU A 92 2.93 -9.62 -21.10
N LEU A 93 3.16 -9.46 -19.81
CA LEU A 93 4.24 -10.14 -19.10
C LEU A 93 3.65 -11.27 -18.25
N VAL A 94 4.00 -12.51 -18.58
CA VAL A 94 3.57 -13.68 -17.81
C VAL A 94 4.78 -14.37 -17.20
N LEU A 95 4.82 -14.40 -15.88
CA LEU A 95 5.84 -15.12 -15.13
C LEU A 95 5.43 -16.61 -15.05
N GLU A 96 5.95 -17.39 -15.99
CA GLU A 96 5.65 -18.82 -16.08
C GLU A 96 6.52 -19.67 -15.13
N GLU A 97 6.09 -20.91 -14.92
CA GLU A 97 6.85 -21.89 -14.14
C GLU A 97 8.29 -22.06 -14.64
N ALA A 98 8.50 -22.03 -15.98
CA ALA A 98 9.83 -22.17 -16.59
C ALA A 98 10.82 -21.09 -16.10
N HIS A 99 10.35 -19.87 -15.84
CA HIS A 99 11.17 -18.76 -15.33
C HIS A 99 11.62 -19.04 -13.88
N ILE A 100 10.69 -19.43 -13.02
CA ILE A 100 11.00 -19.74 -11.60
C ILE A 100 11.91 -20.98 -11.47
N ALA A 101 11.70 -21.98 -12.34
CA ALA A 101 12.53 -23.19 -12.36
C ALA A 101 14.02 -22.93 -12.70
N ARG A 102 14.34 -21.81 -13.36
CA ARG A 102 15.70 -21.40 -13.72
C ARG A 102 16.43 -20.62 -12.64
N LEU A 103 15.68 -20.07 -11.67
CA LEU A 103 16.27 -19.29 -10.59
C LEU A 103 17.27 -20.15 -9.77
N PRO A 104 18.47 -19.63 -9.47
CA PRO A 104 19.39 -20.28 -8.57
C PRO A 104 18.78 -20.40 -7.16
N ARG A 105 19.15 -21.43 -6.41
CA ARG A 105 18.62 -21.66 -5.05
C ARG A 105 18.90 -20.51 -4.05
N HIS A 106 19.93 -19.71 -4.29
CA HIS A 106 20.26 -18.55 -3.46
C HIS A 106 19.41 -17.32 -3.82
N CYS A 107 18.80 -17.33 -5.00
CA CYS A 107 17.95 -16.23 -5.46
C CYS A 107 16.76 -16.02 -4.51
N LYS A 108 16.42 -14.75 -4.31
CA LYS A 108 15.23 -14.35 -3.54
C LYS A 108 14.25 -13.62 -4.43
N VAL A 109 12.99 -14.00 -4.35
CA VAL A 109 11.90 -13.29 -5.00
C VAL A 109 11.29 -12.28 -4.02
N TYR A 110 11.25 -11.02 -4.43
CA TYR A 110 10.69 -9.92 -3.64
C TYR A 110 9.43 -9.37 -4.29
N THR A 111 8.38 -9.22 -3.50
CA THR A 111 7.14 -8.55 -3.90
C THR A 111 6.52 -7.83 -2.71
N GLY A 112 5.55 -6.94 -2.93
CA GLY A 112 4.79 -6.38 -1.82
C GLY A 112 3.90 -7.42 -1.15
N MET A 113 3.08 -8.12 -1.95
CA MET A 113 2.27 -9.26 -1.53
C MET A 113 2.22 -10.30 -2.64
N ALA A 114 2.10 -11.56 -2.31
CA ALA A 114 2.02 -12.66 -3.25
C ALA A 114 0.66 -13.34 -3.20
N LYS A 115 0.09 -13.62 -4.38
CA LYS A 115 -1.06 -14.50 -4.54
C LYS A 115 -0.65 -15.96 -4.54
N PRO A 116 -1.62 -16.92 -4.42
CA PRO A 116 -1.34 -18.35 -4.34
C PRO A 116 -0.43 -18.86 -5.45
N TYR A 117 -0.67 -18.46 -6.70
CA TYR A 117 0.15 -18.87 -7.86
C TYR A 117 1.66 -18.68 -7.62
N LEU A 118 2.08 -17.48 -7.22
CA LEU A 118 3.50 -17.18 -6.99
C LEU A 118 4.04 -17.93 -5.76
N LYS A 119 3.22 -18.07 -4.71
CA LYS A 119 3.60 -18.80 -3.49
C LYS A 119 3.87 -20.28 -3.79
N GLU A 120 2.95 -20.92 -4.51
CA GLU A 120 3.04 -22.34 -4.89
C GLU A 120 4.26 -22.61 -5.79
N LEU A 121 4.54 -21.72 -6.77
CA LEU A 121 5.74 -21.84 -7.60
C LEU A 121 7.03 -21.70 -6.81
N CYS A 122 7.13 -20.68 -5.97
CA CYS A 122 8.33 -20.49 -5.14
C CYS A 122 8.54 -21.66 -4.18
N GLU A 123 7.49 -22.19 -3.56
CA GLU A 123 7.54 -23.36 -2.69
C GLU A 123 7.98 -24.61 -3.46
N LYS A 124 7.38 -24.86 -4.63
CA LYS A 124 7.68 -26.00 -5.50
C LYS A 124 9.17 -26.08 -5.87
N TYR A 125 9.80 -24.94 -6.17
CA TYR A 125 11.20 -24.86 -6.58
C TYR A 125 12.17 -24.56 -5.44
N GLY A 126 11.67 -24.40 -4.21
CA GLY A 126 12.48 -24.08 -3.02
C GLY A 126 13.14 -22.70 -3.10
N ILE A 127 12.50 -21.75 -3.78
CA ILE A 127 12.94 -20.36 -3.90
C ILE A 127 12.37 -19.54 -2.75
N SER A 128 13.24 -18.74 -2.12
CA SER A 128 12.82 -17.87 -1.01
C SER A 128 11.96 -16.72 -1.51
N LEU A 129 10.71 -16.65 -1.06
CA LEU A 129 9.77 -15.55 -1.33
C LEU A 129 9.72 -14.58 -0.15
N VAL A 130 9.86 -13.29 -0.42
CA VAL A 130 9.83 -12.22 0.57
C VAL A 130 8.67 -11.28 0.27
N GLU A 131 7.64 -11.31 1.10
CA GLU A 131 6.48 -10.41 1.01
C GLU A 131 6.74 -9.16 1.86
N LEU A 132 7.08 -8.05 1.21
CA LEU A 132 7.52 -6.83 1.87
C LEU A 132 6.41 -6.17 2.73
N PHE A 133 5.14 -6.34 2.34
CA PHE A 133 4.02 -5.75 3.09
C PHE A 133 3.68 -6.49 4.38
N GLU A 134 4.21 -7.71 4.58
CA GLU A 134 4.14 -8.40 5.86
C GLU A 134 5.10 -7.82 6.90
N ARG A 135 6.12 -7.09 6.47
CA ARG A 135 7.07 -6.44 7.36
C ARG A 135 6.46 -5.20 8.00
N ASP A 136 6.50 -5.11 9.33
CA ASP A 136 5.96 -3.98 10.08
C ASP A 136 6.64 -2.66 9.75
N ASP A 137 7.97 -2.66 9.58
CA ASP A 137 8.72 -1.46 9.23
C ASP A 137 8.31 -0.91 7.87
N VAL A 138 8.15 -1.77 6.86
CA VAL A 138 7.68 -1.39 5.51
C VAL A 138 6.25 -0.86 5.58
N ALA A 139 5.36 -1.54 6.31
CA ALA A 139 3.98 -1.13 6.44
C ALA A 139 3.83 0.20 7.20
N ILE A 140 4.71 0.47 8.20
CA ILE A 140 4.75 1.77 8.90
C ILE A 140 5.23 2.87 7.95
N TYR A 141 6.31 2.67 7.19
CA TYR A 141 6.75 3.65 6.18
C TYR A 141 5.67 3.88 5.12
N ASN A 142 5.02 2.83 4.65
CA ASN A 142 3.96 2.92 3.65
C ASN A 142 2.69 3.62 4.17
N SER A 143 2.50 3.67 5.49
CA SER A 143 1.40 4.40 6.11
C SER A 143 1.54 5.92 5.98
N ILE A 144 2.75 6.45 5.76
CA ILE A 144 3.00 7.89 5.60
C ILE A 144 2.32 8.40 4.31
N PRO A 145 2.71 7.94 3.10
CA PRO A 145 2.04 8.38 1.87
C PRO A 145 0.55 7.97 1.84
N THR A 146 0.16 6.87 2.51
CA THR A 146 -1.25 6.52 2.65
C THR A 146 -2.03 7.60 3.42
N ALA A 147 -1.48 8.11 4.51
CA ALA A 147 -2.11 9.17 5.29
C ALA A 147 -2.18 10.49 4.50
N GLU A 148 -1.11 10.85 3.78
CA GLU A 148 -1.08 12.03 2.91
C GLU A 148 -2.12 11.93 1.80
N GLY A 149 -2.21 10.79 1.11
CA GLY A 149 -3.23 10.54 0.10
C GLY A 149 -4.66 10.56 0.66
N ALA A 150 -4.88 10.04 1.86
CA ALA A 150 -6.17 10.11 2.53
C ALA A 150 -6.58 11.56 2.85
N VAL A 151 -5.64 12.38 3.31
CA VAL A 151 -5.85 13.82 3.55
C VAL A 151 -6.13 14.56 2.23
N MET A 152 -5.36 14.27 1.17
CA MET A 152 -5.59 14.84 -0.16
C MET A 152 -7.03 14.54 -0.62
N MET A 153 -7.47 13.29 -0.53
CA MET A 153 -8.85 12.92 -0.89
C MET A 153 -9.89 13.64 -0.02
N ALA A 154 -9.64 13.78 1.28
CA ALA A 154 -10.53 14.53 2.16
C ALA A 154 -10.67 15.99 1.70
N ILE A 155 -9.56 16.67 1.40
CA ILE A 155 -9.55 18.06 0.92
C ILE A 155 -10.30 18.18 -0.43
N GLN A 156 -10.09 17.24 -1.34
CA GLN A 156 -10.74 17.26 -2.68
C GLN A 156 -12.26 17.01 -2.63
N HIS A 157 -12.74 16.36 -1.57
CA HIS A 157 -14.11 15.89 -1.50
C HIS A 157 -14.95 16.53 -0.39
N THR A 158 -14.43 17.54 0.30
CA THR A 158 -15.15 18.35 1.29
C THR A 158 -15.09 19.83 0.94
N ASP A 159 -16.07 20.59 1.43
CA ASP A 159 -16.10 22.04 1.33
C ASP A 159 -15.62 22.73 2.62
N ILE A 160 -14.93 21.99 3.48
CA ILE A 160 -14.44 22.49 4.77
C ILE A 160 -12.93 22.28 4.88
N THR A 161 -12.28 23.02 5.78
CA THR A 161 -10.90 22.80 6.12
C THR A 161 -10.75 21.57 7.04
N ILE A 162 -9.63 20.87 6.94
CA ILE A 162 -9.28 19.80 7.91
C ILE A 162 -9.14 20.38 9.31
N HIS A 163 -8.54 21.58 9.41
CA HIS A 163 -8.47 22.31 10.69
C HIS A 163 -9.86 22.57 11.26
N GLY A 164 -10.06 22.20 12.52
CA GLY A 164 -11.35 22.36 13.22
C GLY A 164 -12.41 21.32 12.89
N SER A 165 -12.20 20.47 11.86
CA SER A 165 -13.13 19.38 11.54
C SER A 165 -13.15 18.30 12.62
N THR A 166 -14.22 17.54 12.69
CA THR A 166 -14.33 16.32 13.50
C THR A 166 -14.10 15.11 12.64
N ALA A 167 -12.95 14.44 12.85
CA ALA A 167 -12.52 13.28 12.10
C ALA A 167 -12.56 12.01 12.96
N LEU A 168 -13.25 10.98 12.49
CA LEU A 168 -13.21 9.64 13.07
C LEU A 168 -12.25 8.77 12.27
N VAL A 169 -11.29 8.13 12.97
CA VAL A 169 -10.40 7.13 12.38
C VAL A 169 -10.73 5.77 13.00
N LEU A 170 -11.18 4.82 12.19
CA LEU A 170 -11.50 3.47 12.63
C LEU A 170 -10.29 2.56 12.47
N GLY A 171 -9.79 2.07 13.59
CA GLY A 171 -8.58 1.25 13.71
C GLY A 171 -7.36 2.05 14.18
N MET A 172 -6.59 1.43 15.07
CA MET A 172 -5.34 1.96 15.61
C MET A 172 -4.15 1.07 15.21
N GLY A 173 -4.17 0.60 13.98
CA GLY A 173 -3.05 -0.09 13.35
C GLY A 173 -2.03 0.91 12.79
N ARG A 174 -1.09 0.39 11.99
CA ARG A 174 -0.02 1.18 11.35
C ARG A 174 -0.56 2.39 10.59
N THR A 175 -1.51 2.17 9.69
CA THR A 175 -2.13 3.25 8.89
C THR A 175 -3.01 4.17 9.73
N GLY A 176 -3.89 3.61 10.57
CA GLY A 176 -4.82 4.42 11.36
C GLY A 176 -4.12 5.37 12.33
N LEU A 177 -3.06 4.90 12.98
CA LEU A 177 -2.29 5.75 13.91
C LEU A 177 -1.55 6.89 13.18
N THR A 178 -0.89 6.59 12.05
CA THR A 178 -0.21 7.60 11.25
C THR A 178 -1.20 8.65 10.76
N LEU A 179 -2.34 8.23 10.21
CA LEU A 179 -3.39 9.15 9.75
C LEU A 179 -3.96 10.01 10.87
N ALA A 180 -4.26 9.42 12.04
CA ALA A 180 -4.77 10.15 13.19
C ALA A 180 -3.80 11.24 13.66
N ARG A 181 -2.49 10.93 13.67
CA ARG A 181 -1.45 11.92 14.01
C ARG A 181 -1.36 13.04 12.97
N THR A 182 -1.44 12.70 11.68
CA THR A 182 -1.43 13.69 10.59
C THR A 182 -2.63 14.64 10.71
N LEU A 183 -3.83 14.11 10.87
CA LEU A 183 -5.06 14.90 11.03
C LEU A 183 -5.01 15.79 12.28
N LYS A 184 -4.51 15.27 13.41
CA LYS A 184 -4.32 16.04 14.62
C LYS A 184 -3.30 17.17 14.42
N GLY A 185 -2.19 16.90 13.73
CA GLY A 185 -1.18 17.92 13.36
C GLY A 185 -1.75 19.02 12.47
N MET A 186 -2.77 18.72 11.67
CA MET A 186 -3.51 19.72 10.88
C MET A 186 -4.61 20.44 11.66
N GLY A 187 -4.77 20.16 12.94
CA GLY A 187 -5.75 20.84 13.82
C GLY A 187 -7.16 20.24 13.79
N ALA A 188 -7.35 19.02 13.29
CA ALA A 188 -8.61 18.31 13.41
C ALA A 188 -8.85 17.81 14.85
N ARG A 189 -10.12 17.70 15.24
CA ARG A 189 -10.56 16.97 16.44
C ARG A 189 -10.67 15.50 16.08
N VAL A 190 -9.69 14.70 16.52
CA VAL A 190 -9.56 13.32 16.09
C VAL A 190 -10.10 12.37 17.15
N LYS A 191 -11.08 11.56 16.77
CA LYS A 191 -11.59 10.41 17.53
C LYS A 191 -11.07 9.11 16.91
N ILE A 192 -10.64 8.16 17.76
CA ILE A 192 -10.12 6.88 17.29
C ILE A 192 -11.00 5.74 17.77
N GLY A 193 -11.56 4.99 16.83
CA GLY A 193 -12.32 3.77 17.10
C GLY A 193 -11.39 2.57 17.29
N VAL A 194 -11.45 1.93 18.47
CA VAL A 194 -10.60 0.79 18.85
C VAL A 194 -11.43 -0.39 19.33
N ARG A 195 -10.81 -1.59 19.35
CA ARG A 195 -11.47 -2.81 19.88
C ARG A 195 -10.91 -3.25 21.22
N ARG A 196 -9.62 -2.94 21.49
CA ARG A 196 -8.88 -3.48 22.63
C ARG A 196 -8.55 -2.38 23.63
N ASP A 197 -8.54 -2.75 24.92
CA ASP A 197 -8.31 -1.83 26.03
C ASP A 197 -6.92 -1.19 25.96
N GLU A 198 -5.90 -1.94 25.54
CA GLU A 198 -4.54 -1.39 25.38
C GLU A 198 -4.46 -0.33 24.29
N HIS A 199 -5.25 -0.46 23.22
CA HIS A 199 -5.34 0.57 22.18
C HIS A 199 -6.12 1.80 22.68
N PHE A 200 -7.16 1.57 23.48
CA PHE A 200 -7.91 2.66 24.10
C PHE A 200 -7.01 3.51 25.00
N ALA A 201 -6.28 2.85 25.91
CA ALA A 201 -5.35 3.51 26.82
C ALA A 201 -4.23 4.25 26.06
N ARG A 202 -3.67 3.62 25.01
CA ARG A 202 -2.63 4.24 24.18
C ARG A 202 -3.16 5.45 23.43
N ALA A 203 -4.35 5.38 22.85
CA ALA A 203 -4.96 6.52 22.16
C ALA A 203 -5.22 7.69 23.10
N TYR A 204 -5.70 7.40 24.32
CA TYR A 204 -5.91 8.41 25.35
C TYR A 204 -4.59 9.07 25.77
N GLU A 205 -3.55 8.28 26.05
CA GLU A 205 -2.22 8.78 26.44
C GLU A 205 -1.62 9.69 25.35
N MET A 206 -1.85 9.37 24.08
CA MET A 206 -1.41 10.19 22.94
C MET A 206 -2.27 11.45 22.71
N GLY A 207 -3.27 11.67 23.55
CA GLY A 207 -4.15 12.84 23.52
C GLY A 207 -5.15 12.82 22.37
N PHE A 208 -5.59 11.63 21.94
CA PHE A 208 -6.76 11.44 21.09
C PHE A 208 -8.01 11.24 21.94
N GLU A 209 -9.18 11.27 21.32
CA GLU A 209 -10.46 10.88 21.93
C GLU A 209 -10.78 9.43 21.50
N PRO A 210 -10.44 8.41 22.32
CA PRO A 210 -10.73 7.02 21.96
C PRO A 210 -12.19 6.66 22.24
N PHE A 211 -12.73 5.75 21.43
CA PHE A 211 -14.02 5.10 21.68
C PHE A 211 -13.96 3.64 21.23
N TYR A 212 -14.83 2.80 21.79
CA TYR A 212 -14.93 1.43 21.31
C TYR A 212 -15.76 1.34 20.03
N ILE A 213 -15.31 0.57 19.07
CA ILE A 213 -15.99 0.40 17.77
C ILE A 213 -17.45 -0.04 17.92
N LYS A 214 -17.76 -0.81 18.98
CA LYS A 214 -19.15 -1.19 19.30
C LYS A 214 -20.07 0.03 19.54
N ASP A 215 -19.49 1.16 19.93
CA ASP A 215 -20.21 2.39 20.24
C ASP A 215 -20.17 3.40 19.05
N LEU A 216 -19.72 2.97 17.87
CA LEU A 216 -19.56 3.81 16.68
C LEU A 216 -20.84 4.57 16.32
N ALA A 217 -22.01 3.96 16.53
CA ALA A 217 -23.30 4.59 16.28
C ALA A 217 -23.50 5.92 17.07
N VAL A 218 -23.04 5.95 18.32
CA VAL A 218 -23.11 7.15 19.18
C VAL A 218 -22.25 8.29 18.64
N HIS A 219 -21.11 7.95 18.02
CA HIS A 219 -20.15 8.93 17.50
C HIS A 219 -20.45 9.35 16.06
N ALA A 220 -21.30 8.63 15.33
CA ALA A 220 -21.58 8.86 13.92
C ALA A 220 -22.41 10.14 13.64
N GLY A 221 -23.18 10.63 14.62
CA GLY A 221 -24.06 11.78 14.46
C GLY A 221 -23.36 13.14 14.39
N ASN A 222 -22.12 13.22 14.83
CA ASN A 222 -21.36 14.47 14.86
C ASN A 222 -19.94 14.28 14.34
N LEU A 223 -19.81 14.13 13.02
CA LEU A 223 -18.54 14.04 12.32
C LEU A 223 -18.60 14.74 10.97
N ASP A 224 -17.45 15.14 10.48
CA ASP A 224 -17.26 15.69 9.14
C ASP A 224 -16.56 14.66 8.24
N LEU A 225 -15.61 13.90 8.80
CA LEU A 225 -14.78 12.94 8.08
C LEU A 225 -14.75 11.60 8.81
N LEU A 226 -14.95 10.51 8.10
CA LEU A 226 -14.74 9.16 8.60
C LEU A 226 -13.69 8.44 7.75
N PHE A 227 -12.63 7.99 8.37
CA PHE A 227 -11.59 7.17 7.75
C PHE A 227 -11.66 5.76 8.30
N ASN A 228 -11.86 4.79 7.41
CA ASN A 228 -11.86 3.39 7.79
C ASN A 228 -10.56 2.70 7.37
N THR A 229 -9.89 2.02 8.31
CA THR A 229 -8.68 1.22 8.02
C THR A 229 -8.89 -0.28 8.29
N ILE A 230 -10.13 -0.68 8.59
CA ILE A 230 -10.47 -2.04 9.02
C ILE A 230 -11.12 -2.79 7.85
N PRO A 231 -10.57 -3.93 7.40
CA PRO A 231 -11.04 -4.64 6.19
C PRO A 231 -12.27 -5.54 6.44
N THR A 232 -13.10 -5.20 7.43
CA THR A 232 -14.36 -5.88 7.69
C THR A 232 -15.50 -4.88 7.69
N MET A 233 -16.71 -5.31 7.35
CA MET A 233 -17.90 -4.45 7.29
C MET A 233 -18.20 -3.84 8.67
N ILE A 234 -17.81 -2.60 8.87
CA ILE A 234 -17.97 -1.83 10.12
C ILE A 234 -18.83 -0.60 9.90
N VAL A 235 -18.66 0.11 8.79
CA VAL A 235 -19.44 1.28 8.44
C VAL A 235 -20.71 0.81 7.72
N THR A 236 -21.61 0.21 8.50
CA THR A 236 -22.84 -0.41 8.02
C THR A 236 -23.91 0.64 7.67
N ALA A 237 -24.98 0.21 7.00
CA ALA A 237 -26.14 1.05 6.72
C ALA A 237 -26.70 1.72 7.98
N GLN A 238 -26.71 1.02 9.14
CA GLN A 238 -27.17 1.56 10.41
C GLN A 238 -26.28 2.72 10.89
N ILE A 239 -24.98 2.63 10.72
CA ILE A 239 -24.02 3.70 11.08
C ILE A 239 -24.20 4.89 10.12
N ILE A 240 -24.23 4.62 8.81
CA ILE A 240 -24.37 5.64 7.77
C ILE A 240 -25.70 6.42 7.93
N ALA A 241 -26.77 5.74 8.35
CA ALA A 241 -28.07 6.38 8.59
C ALA A 241 -28.02 7.50 9.65
N GLN A 242 -27.07 7.47 10.56
CA GLN A 242 -26.90 8.45 11.63
C GLN A 242 -25.93 9.58 11.26
N MET A 243 -25.19 9.44 10.14
CA MET A 243 -24.19 10.42 9.73
C MET A 243 -24.83 11.68 9.14
N PRO A 244 -24.23 12.85 9.35
CA PRO A 244 -24.64 14.08 8.65
C PRO A 244 -24.48 13.90 7.13
N SER A 245 -25.40 14.49 6.35
CA SER A 245 -25.35 14.39 4.88
C SER A 245 -24.10 14.98 4.24
N ARG A 246 -23.45 15.94 4.94
CA ARG A 246 -22.17 16.55 4.51
C ARG A 246 -20.94 15.66 4.79
N ALA A 247 -21.10 14.62 5.60
CA ALA A 247 -19.97 13.78 5.98
C ALA A 247 -19.37 13.05 4.76
N VAL A 248 -18.04 12.87 4.78
CA VAL A 248 -17.32 12.11 3.77
C VAL A 248 -16.68 10.90 4.41
N ILE A 249 -16.85 9.74 3.76
CA ILE A 249 -16.23 8.47 4.15
C ILE A 249 -15.08 8.18 3.19
N ILE A 250 -13.90 7.93 3.73
CA ILE A 250 -12.72 7.47 2.99
C ILE A 250 -12.31 6.12 3.56
N ASP A 251 -12.50 5.08 2.78
CA ASP A 251 -12.20 3.71 3.17
C ASP A 251 -10.84 3.31 2.61
N LEU A 252 -9.86 3.15 3.49
CA LEU A 252 -8.47 2.80 3.20
C LEU A 252 -8.21 1.29 3.29
N ALA A 253 -9.23 0.53 3.68
CA ALA A 253 -9.11 -0.91 3.81
C ALA A 253 -8.98 -1.58 2.44
N SER A 254 -8.38 -2.77 2.43
CA SER A 254 -8.30 -3.60 1.22
C SER A 254 -9.68 -3.88 0.65
N LYS A 255 -9.77 -4.03 -0.67
CA LYS A 255 -11.04 -4.39 -1.33
C LYS A 255 -11.66 -5.64 -0.68
N PRO A 256 -12.97 -5.67 -0.48
CA PRO A 256 -13.99 -4.72 -0.92
C PRO A 256 -14.18 -3.49 0.00
N GLY A 257 -13.36 -3.28 1.01
CA GLY A 257 -13.51 -2.26 2.04
C GLY A 257 -14.39 -2.71 3.21
N GLY A 258 -14.60 -1.82 4.18
CA GLY A 258 -15.43 -2.05 5.37
C GLY A 258 -16.66 -1.14 5.45
N THR A 259 -17.06 -0.55 4.31
CA THR A 259 -18.16 0.42 4.18
C THR A 259 -19.27 -0.10 3.28
N ASP A 260 -20.53 0.10 3.68
CA ASP A 260 -21.68 -0.13 2.81
C ASP A 260 -21.83 1.01 1.79
N PHE A 261 -21.05 0.93 0.71
CA PHE A 261 -21.04 1.95 -0.36
C PHE A 261 -22.39 2.12 -1.04
N ARG A 262 -23.18 1.02 -1.19
CA ARG A 262 -24.51 1.08 -1.80
C ARG A 262 -25.48 1.89 -0.96
N TYR A 263 -25.41 1.72 0.36
CA TYR A 263 -26.26 2.49 1.26
C TYR A 263 -25.82 3.95 1.36
N ALA A 264 -24.50 4.20 1.39
CA ALA A 264 -23.96 5.57 1.37
C ALA A 264 -24.45 6.34 0.14
N GLU A 265 -24.37 5.76 -1.05
CA GLU A 265 -24.86 6.33 -2.30
C GLU A 265 -26.34 6.67 -2.23
N ARG A 266 -27.18 5.73 -1.76
CA ARG A 266 -28.64 5.97 -1.60
C ARG A 266 -28.95 7.08 -0.61
N ARG A 267 -28.12 7.30 0.39
CA ARG A 267 -28.25 8.37 1.38
C ARG A 267 -27.67 9.71 0.92
N GLY A 268 -26.99 9.73 -0.24
CA GLY A 268 -26.29 10.91 -0.74
C GLY A 268 -25.03 11.26 0.07
N ILE A 269 -24.50 10.31 0.85
CA ILE A 269 -23.24 10.48 1.58
C ILE A 269 -22.09 10.02 0.68
N LYS A 270 -21.10 10.90 0.51
CA LYS A 270 -19.93 10.59 -0.29
C LYS A 270 -19.05 9.54 0.42
N ALA A 271 -18.89 8.38 -0.20
CA ALA A 271 -18.06 7.31 0.29
C ALA A 271 -17.08 6.85 -0.81
N LEU A 272 -15.81 6.82 -0.50
CA LEU A 272 -14.72 6.56 -1.43
C LEU A 272 -13.90 5.36 -0.95
N LEU A 273 -13.72 4.36 -1.79
CA LEU A 273 -12.75 3.29 -1.57
C LEU A 273 -11.41 3.74 -2.16
N ALA A 274 -10.39 3.80 -1.33
CA ALA A 274 -9.09 4.38 -1.65
C ALA A 274 -7.92 3.39 -1.47
N PRO A 275 -7.88 2.30 -2.25
CA PRO A 275 -6.76 1.38 -2.18
C PRO A 275 -5.53 1.96 -2.90
N GLY A 276 -4.33 1.61 -2.43
CA GLY A 276 -3.09 1.88 -3.15
C GLY A 276 -2.65 3.34 -3.19
N LEU A 277 -3.08 4.18 -2.26
CA LEU A 277 -2.70 5.60 -2.17
C LEU A 277 -1.18 5.85 -2.23
N PRO A 278 -0.29 5.03 -1.66
CA PRO A 278 1.15 5.24 -1.79
C PRO A 278 1.69 5.23 -3.23
N GLY A 279 0.92 4.73 -4.18
CA GLY A 279 1.28 4.78 -5.60
C GLY A 279 0.79 6.04 -6.33
N ILE A 280 0.03 6.89 -5.65
CA ILE A 280 -0.57 8.11 -6.21
C ILE A 280 0.12 9.36 -5.67
N VAL A 281 0.66 9.29 -4.45
CA VAL A 281 1.31 10.40 -3.73
C VAL A 281 2.80 10.52 -4.03
#